data_260a316c9cdd2d7471dcb89238efc148
#
_entry.id   260a316c9cdd2d7471dcb89238efc148
#
_cell.length_a   1.000
_cell.length_b   1.000
_cell.length_c   1.000
_cell.angle_alpha   90.00
_cell.angle_beta   90.00
_cell.angle_gamma   90.00
#
_symmetry.space_group_name_H-M   'P 1'
#
loop_
_entity.id
_entity.type
_entity.pdbx_description
1 polymer ?
#
loop_
_entity_poly.entity_id
_entity_poly.type
_entity_poly.pdbx_seq_one_letter_code
_entity_poly.pdbx_strand_id
1 'polypeptide(L)'
;MRTLLMADIHGNFAALRAILSTPEAQSCGRVISLGDQVNFGPESRKVVETLRLLGATMLMGNHEERLLHPDDFAGYNWAMLRVTAGQLSGISLADLPVDVRIGSALLTHGTPGDPYHLVYPPDLPEVLNTLPEDVSLLISGHNHLCWDVTSGHRRAFNPGSAGLNETG
;
A
#
# COMPACT_ATOMS: atom_id res chain seq x y z
N MET A 1 20.01 5.96 -5.18
CA MET A 1 19.54 5.30 -3.94
C MET A 1 18.48 4.31 -4.33
N ARG A 2 18.55 3.06 -3.83
CA ARG A 2 17.51 2.03 -4.06
C ARG A 2 16.36 2.25 -3.10
N THR A 3 15.15 1.95 -3.54
CA THR A 3 13.92 2.01 -2.73
C THR A 3 13.26 0.64 -2.70
N LEU A 4 12.93 0.15 -1.52
CA LEU A 4 12.06 -1.01 -1.33
C LEU A 4 10.61 -0.50 -1.39
N LEU A 5 9.84 -1.05 -2.34
CA LEU A 5 8.41 -0.80 -2.47
C LEU A 5 7.66 -2.07 -2.06
N MET A 6 6.68 -1.92 -1.20
CA MET A 6 5.77 -2.99 -0.76
C MET A 6 4.35 -2.45 -0.75
N ALA A 7 3.38 -3.33 -0.95
CA ALA A 7 1.96 -3.04 -0.82
C ALA A 7 1.24 -4.19 -0.13
N ASP A 8 0.08 -3.91 0.43
CA ASP A 8 -0.89 -4.93 0.84
C ASP A 8 -0.28 -5.99 1.77
N ILE A 9 0.37 -5.53 2.86
CA ILE A 9 1.05 -6.40 3.84
C ILE A 9 0.03 -7.11 4.73
N HIS A 10 -1.12 -6.46 4.97
CA HIS A 10 -2.28 -7.04 5.64
C HIS A 10 -1.97 -7.75 6.96
N GLY A 11 -1.25 -7.09 7.87
CA GLY A 11 -0.92 -7.65 9.17
C GLY A 11 -0.08 -8.93 9.14
N ASN A 12 0.47 -9.31 7.99
CA ASN A 12 1.35 -10.46 7.81
C ASN A 12 2.80 -10.10 8.17
N PHE A 13 3.08 -10.08 9.47
CA PHE A 13 4.41 -9.75 9.97
C PHE A 13 5.48 -10.77 9.55
N ALA A 14 5.09 -12.03 9.37
CA ALA A 14 6.02 -13.07 8.91
C ALA A 14 6.52 -12.77 7.48
N ALA A 15 5.61 -12.37 6.58
CA ALA A 15 5.97 -11.96 5.22
C ALA A 15 6.84 -10.70 5.22
N LEU A 16 6.45 -9.67 5.99
CA LEU A 16 7.26 -8.45 6.12
C LEU A 16 8.68 -8.76 6.58
N ARG A 17 8.82 -9.58 7.63
CA ARG A 17 10.13 -9.99 8.17
C ARG A 17 10.94 -10.75 7.12
N ALA A 18 10.32 -11.64 6.36
CA ALA A 18 10.99 -12.40 5.30
C ALA A 18 11.54 -11.45 4.23
N ILE A 19 10.73 -10.49 3.76
CA ILE A 19 11.16 -9.48 2.77
C ILE A 19 12.33 -8.66 3.33
N LEU A 20 12.21 -8.13 4.54
CA LEU A 20 13.25 -7.29 5.17
C LEU A 20 14.57 -8.04 5.44
N SER A 21 14.53 -9.38 5.51
CA SER A 21 15.73 -10.20 5.68
C SER A 21 16.50 -10.45 4.39
N THR A 22 15.96 -10.10 3.23
CA THR A 22 16.65 -10.28 1.95
C THR A 22 17.81 -9.30 1.77
N PRO A 23 18.92 -9.70 1.14
CA PRO A 23 20.04 -8.80 0.83
C PRO A 23 19.61 -7.59 -0.01
N GLU A 24 18.64 -7.78 -0.91
CA GLU A 24 18.08 -6.74 -1.75
C GLU A 24 17.40 -5.65 -0.91
N ALA A 25 16.51 -6.04 0.01
CA ALA A 25 15.85 -5.11 0.91
C ALA A 25 16.83 -4.38 1.82
N GLN A 26 17.82 -5.09 2.38
CA GLN A 26 18.86 -4.51 3.24
C GLN A 26 19.76 -3.51 2.52
N SER A 27 19.90 -3.62 1.19
CA SER A 27 20.65 -2.68 0.36
C SER A 27 19.87 -1.40 0.00
N CYS A 28 18.58 -1.33 0.35
CA CYS A 28 17.72 -0.17 0.07
C CYS A 28 17.94 0.93 1.11
N GLY A 29 18.08 2.16 0.64
CA GLY A 29 18.19 3.33 1.52
C GLY A 29 16.85 4.01 1.82
N ARG A 30 15.74 3.49 1.27
CA ARG A 30 14.38 3.96 1.50
C ARG A 30 13.41 2.79 1.49
N VAL A 31 12.40 2.85 2.35
CA VAL A 31 11.30 1.89 2.42
C VAL A 31 9.98 2.64 2.22
N ILE A 32 9.11 2.12 1.37
CA ILE A 32 7.78 2.68 1.11
C ILE A 32 6.76 1.53 1.15
N SER A 33 5.68 1.71 1.90
CA SER A 33 4.50 0.86 1.91
C SER A 33 3.33 1.61 1.29
N LEU A 34 2.77 1.04 0.23
CA LEU A 34 1.73 1.68 -0.60
C LEU A 34 0.31 1.52 -0.04
N GLY A 35 0.15 1.34 1.26
CA GLY A 35 -1.15 1.13 1.90
C GLY A 35 -1.40 -0.32 2.28
N ASP A 36 -2.53 -0.54 2.97
CA ASP A 36 -3.01 -1.84 3.45
C ASP A 36 -1.97 -2.62 4.26
N GLN A 37 -1.38 -1.92 5.25
CA GLN A 37 -0.48 -2.52 6.21
C GLN A 37 -1.21 -3.42 7.22
N VAL A 38 -2.51 -3.17 7.41
CA VAL A 38 -3.34 -3.74 8.47
C VAL A 38 -4.43 -4.67 7.96
N ASN A 39 -5.16 -5.30 8.89
CA ASN A 39 -6.25 -6.25 8.65
C ASN A 39 -5.79 -7.60 8.06
N PHE A 40 -6.70 -8.56 7.99
CA PHE A 40 -6.54 -9.95 7.58
C PHE A 40 -5.55 -10.75 8.42
N GLY A 41 -4.28 -10.36 8.45
CA GLY A 41 -3.25 -11.04 9.24
C GLY A 41 -3.31 -10.71 10.72
N PRO A 42 -2.73 -11.56 11.57
CA PRO A 42 -2.88 -11.48 13.02
C PRO A 42 -2.01 -10.43 13.70
N GLU A 43 -1.09 -9.76 12.99
CA GLU A 43 -0.03 -8.98 13.63
C GLU A 43 0.07 -7.54 13.07
N SER A 44 -1.08 -6.88 12.84
CA SER A 44 -1.13 -5.51 12.29
C SER A 44 -0.29 -4.51 13.10
N ARG A 45 -0.32 -4.60 14.44
CA ARG A 45 0.54 -3.77 15.30
C ARG A 45 2.02 -3.93 14.99
N LYS A 46 2.51 -5.17 14.90
CA LYS A 46 3.93 -5.41 14.63
C LYS A 46 4.35 -4.90 13.26
N VAL A 47 3.48 -5.03 12.25
CA VAL A 47 3.73 -4.48 10.92
C VAL A 47 3.90 -2.97 10.99
N VAL A 48 2.93 -2.25 11.56
CA VAL A 48 2.95 -0.79 11.66
C VAL A 48 4.14 -0.29 12.47
N GLU A 49 4.40 -0.88 13.65
CA GLU A 49 5.54 -0.52 14.50
C GLU A 49 6.88 -0.74 13.79
N THR A 50 7.02 -1.86 13.06
CA THR A 50 8.25 -2.15 12.31
C THR A 50 8.48 -1.16 11.18
N LEU A 51 7.45 -0.84 10.39
CA LEU A 51 7.55 0.15 9.32
C LEU A 51 7.91 1.55 9.87
N ARG A 52 7.34 1.95 11.00
CA ARG A 52 7.69 3.20 11.69
C ARG A 52 9.13 3.22 12.19
N LEU A 53 9.59 2.13 12.80
CA LEU A 53 10.98 2.00 13.26
C LEU A 53 11.99 2.10 12.10
N LEU A 54 11.61 1.63 10.92
CA LEU A 54 12.43 1.75 9.71
C LEU A 54 12.38 3.16 9.09
N GLY A 55 11.54 4.06 9.60
CA GLY A 55 11.28 5.35 8.97
C GLY A 55 10.64 5.22 7.58
N ALA A 56 9.85 4.16 7.38
CA ALA A 56 9.18 3.93 6.11
C ALA A 56 8.14 5.03 5.81
N THR A 57 8.06 5.44 4.55
CA THR A 57 6.91 6.19 4.06
C THR A 57 5.74 5.21 3.92
N MET A 58 4.67 5.45 4.66
CA MET A 58 3.46 4.62 4.64
C MET A 58 2.33 5.43 4.04
N LEU A 59 1.61 4.88 3.08
CA LEU A 59 0.42 5.49 2.49
C LEU A 59 -0.84 4.96 3.17
N MET A 60 -1.91 5.75 3.08
CA MET A 60 -3.26 5.34 3.43
C MET A 60 -3.76 4.32 2.41
N GLY A 61 -4.13 3.12 2.87
CA GLY A 61 -4.91 2.19 2.08
C GLY A 61 -6.38 2.20 2.51
N ASN A 62 -7.23 1.50 1.78
CA ASN A 62 -8.64 1.43 2.12
C ASN A 62 -8.89 0.68 3.45
N HIS A 63 -7.97 -0.17 3.88
CA HIS A 63 -8.06 -0.85 5.17
C HIS A 63 -7.72 0.04 6.35
N GLU A 64 -6.77 0.94 6.22
CA GLU A 64 -6.50 1.98 7.22
C GLU A 64 -7.69 2.93 7.33
N GLU A 65 -8.23 3.39 6.20
CA GLU A 65 -9.34 4.34 6.18
C GLU A 65 -10.61 3.75 6.81
N ARG A 66 -10.93 2.48 6.56
CA ARG A 66 -12.04 1.77 7.21
C ARG A 66 -11.89 1.68 8.73
N LEU A 67 -10.68 1.62 9.25
CA LEU A 67 -10.44 1.62 10.70
C LEU A 67 -10.67 3.01 11.30
N LEU A 68 -10.43 4.08 10.54
CA LEU A 68 -10.67 5.45 10.96
C LEU A 68 -12.16 5.84 10.87
N HIS A 69 -12.88 5.30 9.88
CA HIS A 69 -14.27 5.60 9.58
C HIS A 69 -15.13 4.34 9.52
N PRO A 70 -15.23 3.55 10.62
CA PRO A 70 -15.89 2.25 10.59
C PRO A 70 -17.39 2.32 10.28
N ASP A 71 -18.07 3.41 10.60
CA ASP A 71 -19.52 3.56 10.41
C ASP A 71 -19.92 3.74 8.94
N ASP A 72 -18.97 4.15 8.08
CA ASP A 72 -19.21 4.38 6.65
C ASP A 72 -19.28 3.08 5.84
N PHE A 73 -18.92 1.94 6.43
CA PHE A 73 -18.74 0.66 5.75
C PHE A 73 -19.69 -0.44 6.25
N ALA A 74 -20.99 -0.18 6.17
CA ALA A 74 -22.02 -1.17 6.53
C ALA A 74 -21.85 -2.47 5.70
N GLY A 75 -21.76 -3.62 6.37
CA GLY A 75 -21.62 -4.94 5.74
C GLY A 75 -20.18 -5.45 5.62
N TYR A 76 -19.18 -4.68 5.97
CA TYR A 76 -17.80 -5.17 6.07
C TYR A 76 -17.62 -6.07 7.31
N ASN A 77 -16.58 -6.90 7.32
CA ASN A 77 -16.32 -7.82 8.44
C ASN A 77 -15.96 -7.07 9.74
N TRP A 78 -16.96 -6.65 10.50
CA TRP A 78 -16.83 -5.93 11.76
C TRP A 78 -15.96 -6.65 12.80
N ALA A 79 -15.97 -7.98 12.81
CA ALA A 79 -15.15 -8.75 13.75
C ALA A 79 -13.67 -8.52 13.47
N MET A 80 -13.27 -8.53 12.20
CA MET A 80 -11.89 -8.25 11.79
C MET A 80 -11.48 -6.82 12.13
N LEU A 81 -12.31 -5.83 11.82
CA LEU A 81 -12.03 -4.42 12.15
C LEU A 81 -11.83 -4.22 13.64
N ARG A 82 -12.68 -4.81 14.49
CA ARG A 82 -12.56 -4.74 15.96
C ARG A 82 -11.28 -5.37 16.47
N VAL A 83 -10.90 -6.53 15.95
CA VAL A 83 -9.63 -7.19 16.32
C VAL A 83 -8.45 -6.29 15.97
N THR A 84 -8.43 -5.76 14.74
CA THR A 84 -7.35 -4.89 14.29
C THR A 84 -7.32 -3.58 15.07
N ALA A 85 -8.46 -2.95 15.32
CA ALA A 85 -8.53 -1.75 16.17
C ALA A 85 -8.00 -2.00 17.58
N GLY A 86 -8.31 -3.16 18.17
CA GLY A 86 -7.74 -3.59 19.44
C GLY A 86 -6.23 -3.75 19.40
N GLN A 87 -5.69 -4.36 18.34
CA GLN A 87 -4.25 -4.48 18.12
C GLN A 87 -3.55 -3.11 18.02
N LEU A 88 -4.21 -2.14 17.39
CA LEU A 88 -3.67 -0.81 17.13
C LEU A 88 -3.97 0.20 18.26
N SER A 89 -4.49 -0.25 19.39
CA SER A 89 -4.77 0.64 20.53
C SER A 89 -3.54 1.51 20.88
N GLY A 90 -3.74 2.84 20.86
CA GLY A 90 -2.68 3.84 21.06
C GLY A 90 -1.80 4.14 19.84
N ILE A 91 -2.11 3.57 18.68
CA ILE A 91 -1.45 3.87 17.41
C ILE A 91 -2.43 4.62 16.50
N SER A 92 -2.09 5.87 16.11
CA SER A 92 -2.86 6.62 15.11
C SER A 92 -2.39 6.28 13.70
N LEU A 93 -3.31 6.15 12.76
CA LEU A 93 -3.06 6.03 11.32
C LEU A 93 -3.61 7.23 10.55
N ALA A 94 -4.19 8.22 11.24
CA ALA A 94 -4.90 9.34 10.62
C ALA A 94 -3.97 10.33 9.88
N ASP A 95 -2.68 10.26 10.12
CA ASP A 95 -1.64 11.10 9.53
C ASP A 95 -1.00 10.51 8.27
N LEU A 96 -1.46 9.33 7.84
CA LEU A 96 -0.95 8.70 6.62
C LEU A 96 -1.42 9.46 5.37
N PRO A 97 -0.51 9.83 4.45
CA PRO A 97 -0.91 10.47 3.19
C PRO A 97 -1.61 9.47 2.27
N VAL A 98 -2.61 9.95 1.51
CA VAL A 98 -3.27 9.15 0.46
C VAL A 98 -2.32 8.94 -0.72
N ASP A 99 -1.63 10.00 -1.13
CA ASP A 99 -0.67 9.98 -2.22
C ASP A 99 0.68 10.57 -1.79
N VAL A 100 1.75 10.11 -2.41
CA VAL A 100 3.10 10.66 -2.21
C VAL A 100 3.77 10.86 -3.55
N ARG A 101 4.42 12.02 -3.71
CA ARG A 101 5.17 12.34 -4.91
C ARG A 101 6.68 12.27 -4.66
N ILE A 102 7.39 11.59 -5.56
CA ILE A 102 8.86 11.49 -5.53
C ILE A 102 9.40 11.77 -6.94
N GLY A 103 9.83 13.00 -7.19
CA GLY A 103 10.22 13.43 -8.54
C GLY A 103 9.03 13.33 -9.50
N SER A 104 9.20 12.61 -10.60
CA SER A 104 8.15 12.33 -11.58
C SER A 104 7.30 11.10 -11.25
N ALA A 105 7.54 10.42 -10.13
CA ALA A 105 6.73 9.30 -9.68
C ALA A 105 5.62 9.76 -8.75
N LEU A 106 4.38 9.30 -8.99
CA LEU A 106 3.23 9.41 -8.11
C LEU A 106 2.96 8.03 -7.52
N LEU A 107 2.90 7.96 -6.20
CA LEU A 107 2.66 6.75 -5.44
C LEU A 107 1.29 6.88 -4.77
N THR A 108 0.46 5.86 -4.92
CA THR A 108 -0.91 5.80 -4.37
C THR A 108 -1.22 4.39 -3.94
N HIS A 109 -2.30 4.18 -3.18
CA HIS A 109 -2.78 2.81 -2.93
C HIS A 109 -3.66 2.31 -4.07
N GLY A 110 -4.75 2.98 -4.36
CA GLY A 110 -5.66 2.71 -5.49
C GLY A 110 -5.37 3.61 -6.69
N THR A 111 -6.28 4.53 -7.00
CA THR A 111 -6.04 5.63 -7.95
C THR A 111 -5.60 6.90 -7.19
N PRO A 112 -5.01 7.88 -7.88
CA PRO A 112 -4.67 9.16 -7.25
C PRO A 112 -5.86 9.81 -6.55
N GLY A 113 -5.73 10.07 -5.26
CA GLY A 113 -6.77 10.65 -4.42
C GLY A 113 -7.86 9.70 -3.93
N ASP A 114 -7.89 8.44 -4.40
CA ASP A 114 -8.90 7.45 -4.00
C ASP A 114 -8.27 6.08 -3.70
N PRO A 115 -8.15 5.69 -2.41
CA PRO A 115 -7.57 4.41 -2.03
C PRO A 115 -8.50 3.21 -2.26
N TYR A 116 -9.75 3.42 -2.67
CA TYR A 116 -10.73 2.35 -2.90
C TYR A 116 -10.83 1.90 -4.34
N HIS A 117 -10.42 2.73 -5.29
CA HIS A 117 -10.59 2.42 -6.69
C HIS A 117 -9.54 1.40 -7.18
N LEU A 118 -10.00 0.23 -7.58
CA LEU A 118 -9.15 -0.82 -8.17
C LEU A 118 -8.73 -0.43 -9.58
N VAL A 119 -7.44 -0.54 -9.88
CA VAL A 119 -6.89 -0.31 -11.22
C VAL A 119 -6.36 -1.62 -11.77
N TYR A 120 -6.78 -1.95 -12.99
CA TYR A 120 -6.28 -3.11 -13.73
C TYR A 120 -5.56 -2.67 -15.00
N PRO A 121 -4.67 -3.52 -15.58
CA PRO A 121 -3.92 -3.16 -16.78
C PRO A 121 -4.73 -2.58 -17.94
N PRO A 122 -5.95 -3.06 -18.25
CA PRO A 122 -6.77 -2.49 -19.32
C PRO A 122 -7.20 -1.03 -19.07
N ASP A 123 -7.36 -0.62 -17.80
CA ASP A 123 -7.86 0.72 -17.42
C ASP A 123 -6.73 1.77 -17.37
N LEU A 124 -5.47 1.30 -17.36
CA LEU A 124 -4.31 2.18 -17.17
C LEU A 124 -4.15 3.28 -18.20
N PRO A 125 -4.43 3.10 -19.50
CA PRO A 125 -4.34 4.20 -20.47
C PRO A 125 -5.22 5.39 -20.09
N GLU A 126 -6.44 5.13 -19.59
CA GLU A 126 -7.35 6.20 -19.16
C GLU A 126 -6.84 6.87 -17.87
N VAL A 127 -6.48 6.08 -16.86
CA VAL A 127 -5.92 6.59 -15.60
C VAL A 127 -4.67 7.42 -15.84
N LEU A 128 -3.73 6.92 -16.65
CA LEU A 128 -2.50 7.64 -16.95
C LEU A 128 -2.75 8.98 -17.69
N ASN A 129 -3.79 9.07 -18.51
CA ASN A 129 -4.14 10.31 -19.19
C ASN A 129 -4.66 11.40 -18.25
N THR A 130 -5.20 11.05 -17.09
CA THR A 130 -5.66 12.02 -16.07
C THR A 130 -4.53 12.62 -15.24
N LEU A 131 -3.33 12.01 -15.26
CA LEU A 131 -2.21 12.46 -14.44
C LEU A 131 -1.62 13.79 -14.93
N PRO A 132 -1.08 14.62 -14.03
CA PRO A 132 -0.31 15.80 -14.38
C PRO A 132 0.80 15.50 -15.41
N GLU A 133 1.11 16.46 -16.27
CA GLU A 133 2.09 16.27 -17.37
C GLU A 133 3.49 15.87 -16.86
N ASP A 134 3.87 16.35 -15.70
CA ASP A 134 5.17 16.08 -15.06
C ASP A 134 5.21 14.75 -14.28
N VAL A 135 4.13 13.95 -14.30
CA VAL A 135 4.11 12.56 -13.80
C VAL A 135 4.35 11.59 -14.94
N SER A 136 5.47 10.88 -14.87
CA SER A 136 5.83 9.85 -15.86
C SER A 136 5.72 8.42 -15.31
N LEU A 137 5.59 8.25 -13.99
CA LEU A 137 5.47 6.95 -13.34
C LEU A 137 4.36 6.97 -12.30
N LEU A 138 3.39 6.06 -12.43
CA LEU A 138 2.40 5.74 -11.41
C LEU A 138 2.77 4.44 -10.71
N ILE A 139 2.75 4.43 -9.38
CA ILE A 139 2.97 3.22 -8.58
C ILE A 139 1.77 3.02 -7.67
N SER A 140 1.07 1.89 -7.79
CA SER A 140 -0.12 1.58 -7.00
C SER A 140 -0.04 0.20 -6.35
N GLY A 141 -0.96 -0.10 -5.44
CA GLY A 141 -1.18 -1.38 -4.77
C GLY A 141 -2.60 -1.89 -4.99
N HIS A 142 -3.28 -2.30 -3.92
CA HIS A 142 -4.71 -2.55 -3.76
C HIS A 142 -5.26 -3.80 -4.47
N ASN A 143 -4.98 -4.03 -5.75
CA ASN A 143 -5.53 -5.16 -6.50
C ASN A 143 -4.76 -6.48 -6.33
N HIS A 144 -3.70 -6.50 -5.52
CA HIS A 144 -2.82 -7.62 -5.20
C HIS A 144 -2.12 -8.26 -6.40
N LEU A 145 -2.27 -7.74 -7.60
CA LEU A 145 -1.66 -8.27 -8.82
C LEU A 145 -0.38 -7.52 -9.16
N CYS A 146 0.68 -8.29 -9.43
CA CYS A 146 1.92 -7.70 -9.93
C CYS A 146 1.79 -7.40 -11.43
N TRP A 147 1.99 -6.14 -11.82
CA TRP A 147 2.00 -5.72 -13.21
C TRP A 147 2.91 -4.52 -13.45
N ASP A 148 3.34 -4.38 -14.70
CA ASP A 148 4.21 -3.32 -15.19
C ASP A 148 3.79 -2.98 -16.61
N VAL A 149 3.24 -1.79 -16.82
CA VAL A 149 2.63 -1.38 -18.09
C VAL A 149 3.18 -0.02 -18.52
N THR A 150 3.50 0.12 -19.79
CA THR A 150 3.90 1.38 -20.40
C THR A 150 2.84 1.81 -21.40
N SER A 151 2.40 3.07 -21.32
CA SER A 151 1.48 3.70 -22.26
C SER A 151 2.05 5.06 -22.67
N GLY A 152 2.44 5.18 -23.95
CA GLY A 152 3.12 6.36 -24.45
C GLY A 152 4.44 6.62 -23.73
N HIS A 153 4.57 7.79 -23.13
CA HIS A 153 5.77 8.18 -22.33
C HIS A 153 5.62 7.90 -20.83
N ARG A 154 4.50 7.32 -20.41
CA ARG A 154 4.18 7.03 -19.01
C ARG A 154 4.25 5.55 -18.72
N ARG A 155 4.63 5.22 -17.50
CA ARG A 155 4.68 3.85 -16.98
C ARG A 155 3.83 3.75 -15.74
N ALA A 156 3.17 2.60 -15.56
CA ALA A 156 2.48 2.26 -14.34
C ALA A 156 2.98 0.90 -13.82
N PHE A 157 3.10 0.77 -12.51
CA PHE A 157 3.66 -0.40 -11.84
C PHE A 157 2.88 -0.72 -10.57
N ASN A 158 2.65 -2.01 -10.33
CA ASN A 158 2.12 -2.53 -9.07
C ASN A 158 3.00 -3.69 -8.59
N PRO A 159 3.55 -3.65 -7.36
CA PRO A 159 4.41 -4.71 -6.84
C PRO A 159 3.65 -6.00 -6.48
N GLY A 160 2.32 -5.99 -6.51
CA GLY A 160 1.48 -7.05 -5.96
C GLY A 160 1.41 -6.98 -4.43
N SER A 161 0.73 -7.95 -3.83
CA SER A 161 0.57 -8.03 -2.38
C SER A 161 1.76 -8.72 -1.72
N ALA A 162 2.26 -8.13 -0.64
CA ALA A 162 3.30 -8.72 0.20
C ALA A 162 2.73 -9.74 1.23
N GLY A 163 1.47 -9.55 1.64
CA GLY A 163 0.87 -10.32 2.73
C GLY A 163 -0.23 -11.29 2.31
N LEU A 164 -0.92 -11.00 1.21
CA LEU A 164 -2.01 -11.80 0.66
C LEU A 164 -1.73 -12.08 -0.80
N ASN A 165 -1.18 -13.24 -1.10
CA ASN A 165 -1.00 -13.67 -2.47
C ASN A 165 -2.12 -14.64 -2.86
N GLU A 166 -2.99 -14.23 -3.77
CA GLU A 166 -4.11 -15.05 -4.24
C GLU A 166 -3.67 -16.19 -5.19
N THR A 167 -2.44 -16.13 -5.66
CA THR A 167 -1.90 -17.11 -6.62
C THR A 167 -1.05 -18.21 -5.98
N GLY A 168 -1.04 -18.28 -4.62
CA GLY A 168 -0.53 -19.38 -3.77
C GLY A 168 0.91 -19.79 -4.06
#